data_d3d9fbaa8e95ab01a1adc7febe58cd17
#
_entry.id   d3d9fbaa8e95ab01a1adc7febe58cd17
#
_cell.length_a   1.000
_cell.length_b   1.000
_cell.length_c   1.000
_cell.angle_alpha   90.00
_cell.angle_beta   90.00
_cell.angle_gamma   90.00
#
_symmetry.space_group_name_H-M   'P 1'
#
loop_
_entity.id
_entity.type
_entity.pdbx_description
1 polymer ?
#
loop_
_entity_poly.entity_id
_entity_poly.type
_entity_poly.pdbx_seq_one_letter_code
_entity_poly.pdbx_strand_id
1 'polypeptide(L)'
;MRAVHQIKYNRSNRGGTPIKYIVVHDTGNSSRGANATAHYNYFNGGDRSSSADFFVDDTQVLCVNDYYKFYTWHCGDGHGKYGITNRNSVGIEFCINVDSDRDKTLERTAQLVRELMQELNIPIDRVVRHYDASRKNCPQSMSGNGWAQWYKFKEKLKGEDLTMAQYEELKNEISQLTETVKVLATELHDLKHPMIYNY
;
A
#
# COMPACT_ATOMS: atom_id res chain seq x y z
N MET A 1 4.58 -5.61 9.09
CA MET A 1 4.13 -7.01 8.87
C MET A 1 2.65 -6.95 8.51
N ARG A 2 2.28 -7.29 7.27
CA ARG A 2 0.90 -7.23 6.79
C ARG A 2 0.19 -8.50 7.24
N ALA A 3 -0.84 -8.36 8.08
CA ALA A 3 -1.70 -9.50 8.42
C ALA A 3 -2.47 -9.91 7.17
N VAL A 4 -2.19 -11.08 6.63
CA VAL A 4 -2.84 -11.55 5.40
C VAL A 4 -4.08 -12.34 5.78
N HIS A 5 -5.24 -11.71 5.62
CA HIS A 5 -6.54 -12.38 5.69
C HIS A 5 -6.99 -12.70 4.26
N GLN A 6 -6.70 -13.88 3.77
CA GLN A 6 -6.99 -14.19 2.36
C GLN A 6 -8.49 -14.34 2.09
N ILE A 7 -9.03 -13.51 1.19
CA ILE A 7 -10.38 -13.71 0.65
C ILE A 7 -10.43 -14.99 -0.20
N LYS A 8 -11.60 -15.63 -0.22
CA LYS A 8 -11.82 -16.88 -0.95
C LYS A 8 -12.34 -16.66 -2.37
N TYR A 9 -13.03 -15.55 -2.60
CA TYR A 9 -13.79 -15.29 -3.83
C TYR A 9 -13.18 -14.17 -4.66
N ASN A 10 -13.54 -14.12 -5.94
CA ASN A 10 -13.25 -13.04 -6.88
C ASN A 10 -11.75 -12.69 -7.00
N ARG A 11 -10.91 -13.74 -7.00
CA ARG A 11 -9.49 -13.66 -7.29
C ARG A 11 -9.08 -14.74 -8.29
N SER A 12 -8.08 -14.46 -9.09
CA SER A 12 -7.57 -15.37 -10.11
C SER A 12 -6.05 -15.42 -10.09
N ASN A 13 -5.46 -16.51 -10.58
CA ASN A 13 -4.01 -16.66 -10.64
C ASN A 13 -3.40 -15.59 -11.56
N ARG A 14 -2.41 -14.85 -11.07
CA ARG A 14 -1.70 -13.80 -11.82
C ARG A 14 -0.82 -14.39 -12.94
N GLY A 15 -0.38 -15.66 -12.79
CA GLY A 15 0.40 -16.35 -13.80
C GLY A 15 1.72 -15.67 -14.14
N GLY A 16 2.40 -15.10 -13.13
CA GLY A 16 3.67 -14.39 -13.32
C GLY A 16 3.58 -13.04 -14.02
N THR A 17 2.37 -12.53 -14.30
CA THR A 17 2.20 -11.19 -14.90
C THR A 17 2.73 -10.12 -13.95
N PRO A 18 3.65 -9.24 -14.39
CA PRO A 18 4.19 -8.18 -13.55
C PRO A 18 3.11 -7.19 -13.09
N ILE A 19 3.20 -6.76 -11.84
CA ILE A 19 2.39 -5.68 -11.30
C ILE A 19 3.01 -4.35 -11.80
N LYS A 20 2.21 -3.54 -12.49
CA LYS A 20 2.65 -2.30 -13.10
C LYS A 20 1.94 -1.06 -12.57
N TYR A 21 0.81 -1.26 -11.89
CA TYR A 21 -0.05 -0.17 -11.42
C TYR A 21 -0.55 -0.43 -10.00
N ILE A 22 -0.73 0.65 -9.25
CA ILE A 22 -1.51 0.68 -8.02
C ILE A 22 -2.79 1.45 -8.33
N VAL A 23 -3.94 0.80 -8.19
CA VAL A 23 -5.25 1.40 -8.47
C VAL A 23 -5.94 1.72 -7.17
N VAL A 24 -6.25 2.99 -6.95
CA VAL A 24 -6.90 3.48 -5.74
C VAL A 24 -8.40 3.66 -6.01
N HIS A 25 -9.19 3.12 -5.09
CA HIS A 25 -10.66 3.18 -5.07
C HIS A 25 -11.13 3.73 -3.73
N ASP A 26 -12.35 4.24 -3.67
CA ASP A 26 -13.11 4.30 -2.43
C ASP A 26 -14.20 3.22 -2.41
N THR A 27 -14.56 2.78 -1.22
CA THR A 27 -15.55 1.70 -1.03
C THR A 27 -16.96 2.08 -1.50
N GLY A 28 -17.23 3.35 -1.81
CA GLY A 28 -18.55 3.84 -2.17
C GLY A 28 -19.62 3.67 -1.07
N ASN A 29 -19.25 3.22 0.13
CA ASN A 29 -20.15 2.92 1.23
C ASN A 29 -19.91 3.86 2.43
N SER A 30 -20.78 4.85 2.59
CA SER A 30 -20.73 5.81 3.71
C SER A 30 -21.48 5.35 4.97
N SER A 31 -22.07 4.16 4.98
CA SER A 31 -22.82 3.65 6.13
C SER A 31 -21.93 3.55 7.37
N ARG A 32 -22.51 3.83 8.54
CA ARG A 32 -21.83 3.63 9.83
C ARG A 32 -21.36 2.19 9.97
N GLY A 33 -20.12 2.01 10.42
CA GLY A 33 -19.51 0.69 10.61
C GLY A 33 -19.02 0.02 9.31
N ALA A 34 -19.10 0.66 8.15
CA ALA A 34 -18.57 0.15 6.89
C ALA A 34 -17.02 0.33 6.82
N ASN A 35 -16.32 -0.19 7.81
CA ASN A 35 -14.88 -0.16 7.96
C ASN A 35 -14.17 -1.29 7.17
N ALA A 36 -12.85 -1.35 7.23
CA ALA A 36 -12.05 -2.32 6.51
C ALA A 36 -12.43 -3.77 6.85
N THR A 37 -12.70 -4.07 8.14
CA THR A 37 -13.14 -5.41 8.57
C THR A 37 -14.51 -5.78 8.02
N ALA A 38 -15.45 -4.84 7.98
CA ALA A 38 -16.78 -5.07 7.41
C ALA A 38 -16.69 -5.39 5.90
N HIS A 39 -15.85 -4.66 5.16
CA HIS A 39 -15.59 -4.94 3.74
C HIS A 39 -14.90 -6.29 3.53
N TYR A 40 -13.88 -6.62 4.33
CA TYR A 40 -13.28 -7.94 4.28
C TYR A 40 -14.32 -9.05 4.46
N ASN A 41 -15.15 -8.96 5.51
CA ASN A 41 -16.18 -9.95 5.78
C ASN A 41 -17.21 -10.07 4.64
N TYR A 42 -17.60 -8.93 4.06
CA TYR A 42 -18.51 -8.89 2.91
C TYR A 42 -17.92 -9.65 1.70
N PHE A 43 -16.67 -9.34 1.31
CA PHE A 43 -16.05 -9.96 0.15
C PHE A 43 -15.60 -11.40 0.39
N ASN A 44 -15.32 -11.77 1.66
CA ASN A 44 -15.00 -13.16 2.03
C ASN A 44 -16.25 -14.02 2.26
N GLY A 45 -17.43 -13.42 2.36
CA GLY A 45 -18.72 -14.09 2.63
C GLY A 45 -19.41 -14.67 1.39
N GLY A 46 -18.87 -14.48 0.18
CA GLY A 46 -19.46 -15.01 -1.05
C GLY A 46 -18.95 -14.33 -2.32
N ASP A 47 -19.43 -14.82 -3.45
CA ASP A 47 -19.16 -14.20 -4.74
C ASP A 47 -19.90 -12.84 -4.84
N ARG A 48 -19.14 -11.78 -5.08
CA ARG A 48 -19.61 -10.41 -5.26
C ARG A 48 -19.28 -9.85 -6.65
N SER A 49 -18.74 -10.69 -7.54
CA SER A 49 -18.22 -10.31 -8.86
C SER A 49 -17.18 -9.18 -8.80
N SER A 50 -16.65 -8.91 -7.63
CA SER A 50 -15.63 -7.87 -7.35
C SER A 50 -14.88 -8.20 -6.07
N SER A 51 -13.71 -7.58 -5.89
CA SER A 51 -12.87 -7.70 -4.70
C SER A 51 -11.78 -6.62 -4.73
N ALA A 52 -10.91 -6.58 -3.71
CA ALA A 52 -9.72 -5.75 -3.69
C ALA A 52 -8.56 -6.49 -3.00
N ASP A 53 -7.34 -5.99 -3.14
CA ASP A 53 -6.17 -6.54 -2.46
C ASP A 53 -6.03 -5.98 -1.04
N PHE A 54 -6.48 -4.74 -0.84
CA PHE A 54 -6.41 -4.04 0.44
C PHE A 54 -7.70 -3.29 0.76
N PHE A 55 -8.07 -3.29 2.05
CA PHE A 55 -9.05 -2.37 2.62
C PHE A 55 -8.37 -1.52 3.70
N VAL A 56 -8.61 -0.21 3.66
CA VAL A 56 -7.97 0.77 4.56
C VAL A 56 -9.04 1.61 5.25
N ASP A 57 -8.97 1.72 6.58
CA ASP A 57 -9.75 2.67 7.37
C ASP A 57 -8.83 3.50 8.28
N ASP A 58 -9.39 4.33 9.14
CA ASP A 58 -8.65 5.20 10.06
C ASP A 58 -7.91 4.45 11.18
N THR A 59 -8.15 3.15 11.33
CA THR A 59 -7.56 2.32 12.39
C THR A 59 -6.57 1.29 11.85
N GLN A 60 -6.78 0.77 10.62
CA GLN A 60 -6.04 -0.38 10.13
C GLN A 60 -5.89 -0.41 8.60
N VAL A 61 -4.92 -1.22 8.17
CA VAL A 61 -4.74 -1.67 6.79
C VAL A 61 -4.90 -3.19 6.78
N LEU A 62 -5.88 -3.69 6.06
CA LEU A 62 -6.08 -5.12 5.83
C LEU A 62 -5.57 -5.51 4.44
N CYS A 63 -4.52 -6.33 4.40
CA CYS A 63 -4.11 -7.03 3.21
C CYS A 63 -4.94 -8.33 3.12
N VAL A 64 -5.76 -8.46 2.09
CA VAL A 64 -6.71 -9.56 1.98
C VAL A 64 -6.43 -10.50 0.81
N ASN A 65 -5.29 -10.32 0.15
CA ASN A 65 -4.86 -11.15 -0.97
C ASN A 65 -3.33 -11.31 -0.99
N ASP A 66 -2.84 -12.46 -1.41
CA ASP A 66 -1.47 -12.63 -1.86
C ASP A 66 -1.34 -12.07 -3.29
N TYR A 67 -1.12 -10.76 -3.40
CA TYR A 67 -1.12 -10.05 -4.68
C TYR A 67 0.05 -10.40 -5.60
N TYR A 68 1.06 -11.11 -5.13
CA TYR A 68 2.10 -11.68 -6.01
C TYR A 68 1.59 -12.89 -6.77
N LYS A 69 0.78 -13.72 -6.11
CA LYS A 69 0.27 -14.96 -6.67
C LYS A 69 -1.07 -14.78 -7.37
N PHE A 70 -1.94 -13.96 -6.80
CA PHE A 70 -3.29 -13.75 -7.29
C PHE A 70 -3.54 -12.28 -7.60
N TYR A 71 -4.42 -12.00 -8.52
CA TYR A 71 -5.03 -10.69 -8.72
C TYR A 71 -6.49 -10.70 -8.30
N THR A 72 -6.97 -9.59 -7.75
CA THR A 72 -8.35 -9.37 -7.37
C THR A 72 -9.13 -8.73 -8.50
N TRP A 73 -10.47 -8.77 -8.44
CA TRP A 73 -11.35 -8.25 -9.49
C TRP A 73 -11.82 -6.84 -9.11
N HIS A 74 -11.00 -5.83 -9.33
CA HIS A 74 -11.26 -4.46 -8.86
C HIS A 74 -11.43 -3.41 -9.96
N CYS A 75 -10.89 -3.63 -11.18
CA CYS A 75 -10.95 -2.65 -12.28
C CYS A 75 -11.14 -3.31 -13.66
N GLY A 76 -11.76 -4.50 -13.69
CA GLY A 76 -11.93 -5.30 -14.91
C GLY A 76 -12.96 -4.75 -15.89
N ASP A 77 -13.83 -3.84 -15.48
CA ASP A 77 -14.87 -3.19 -16.28
C ASP A 77 -14.33 -2.34 -17.45
N GLY A 78 -13.06 -1.94 -17.38
CA GLY A 78 -12.36 -1.27 -18.49
C GLY A 78 -11.90 -2.19 -19.61
N HIS A 79 -12.01 -3.53 -19.45
CA HIS A 79 -11.60 -4.54 -20.42
C HIS A 79 -10.19 -4.32 -20.99
N GLY A 80 -9.30 -3.66 -20.23
CA GLY A 80 -7.92 -3.37 -20.63
C GLY A 80 -7.77 -2.24 -21.64
N LYS A 81 -8.85 -1.54 -21.99
CA LYS A 81 -8.85 -0.47 -23.01
C LYS A 81 -7.75 0.59 -22.80
N TYR A 82 -7.43 0.88 -21.54
CA TYR A 82 -6.44 1.90 -21.16
C TYR A 82 -5.12 1.29 -20.67
N GLY A 83 -4.87 0.00 -20.93
CA GLY A 83 -3.65 -0.70 -20.52
C GLY A 83 -3.59 -1.12 -19.04
N ILE A 84 -4.60 -0.76 -18.25
CA ILE A 84 -4.73 -1.10 -16.83
C ILE A 84 -5.76 -2.22 -16.68
N THR A 85 -5.40 -3.30 -16.01
CA THR A 85 -6.24 -4.49 -15.82
C THR A 85 -6.10 -5.01 -14.39
N ASN A 86 -7.04 -5.82 -13.94
CA ASN A 86 -6.91 -6.56 -12.67
C ASN A 86 -5.58 -7.31 -12.57
N ARG A 87 -5.14 -7.94 -13.68
CA ARG A 87 -3.97 -8.81 -13.69
C ARG A 87 -2.66 -8.06 -13.54
N ASN A 88 -2.54 -6.82 -14.06
CA ASN A 88 -1.32 -6.03 -13.98
C ASN A 88 -1.33 -4.93 -12.92
N SER A 89 -2.28 -4.99 -11.98
CA SER A 89 -2.42 -4.01 -10.90
C SER A 89 -2.67 -4.63 -9.54
N VAL A 90 -2.56 -3.80 -8.51
CA VAL A 90 -3.00 -4.02 -7.13
C VAL A 90 -4.08 -3.01 -6.82
N GLY A 91 -5.20 -3.46 -6.25
CA GLY A 91 -6.35 -2.63 -5.90
C GLY A 91 -6.40 -2.28 -4.42
N ILE A 92 -6.53 -1.01 -4.10
CA ILE A 92 -6.67 -0.49 -2.74
C ILE A 92 -8.02 0.19 -2.61
N GLU A 93 -8.84 -0.25 -1.68
CA GLU A 93 -10.12 0.35 -1.31
C GLU A 93 -9.97 1.10 0.02
N PHE A 94 -10.08 2.43 0.02
CA PHE A 94 -10.17 3.18 1.26
C PHE A 94 -11.63 3.39 1.67
N CYS A 95 -11.90 3.21 2.97
CA CYS A 95 -13.22 3.35 3.56
C CYS A 95 -13.66 4.82 3.62
N ILE A 96 -14.96 5.05 3.46
CA ILE A 96 -15.59 6.39 3.50
C ILE A 96 -16.79 6.44 4.46
N ASN A 97 -16.87 5.51 5.40
CA ASN A 97 -17.95 5.45 6.39
C ASN A 97 -17.96 6.71 7.27
N VAL A 98 -19.16 7.17 7.61
CA VAL A 98 -19.38 8.46 8.31
C VAL A 98 -18.83 8.52 9.73
N ASP A 99 -18.50 7.39 10.32
CA ASP A 99 -17.92 7.26 11.66
C ASP A 99 -16.40 7.00 11.66
N SER A 100 -15.76 7.12 10.51
CA SER A 100 -14.31 7.04 10.34
C SER A 100 -13.68 8.44 10.23
N ASP A 101 -12.48 8.61 10.76
CA ASP A 101 -11.64 9.79 10.52
C ASP A 101 -11.06 9.73 9.10
N ARG A 102 -11.63 10.55 8.22
CA ARG A 102 -11.26 10.56 6.80
C ARG A 102 -9.79 10.94 6.59
N ASP A 103 -9.27 11.90 7.33
CA ASP A 103 -7.89 12.37 7.14
C ASP A 103 -6.89 11.29 7.54
N LYS A 104 -7.15 10.57 8.63
CA LYS A 104 -6.35 9.40 9.03
C LYS A 104 -6.47 8.26 8.02
N THR A 105 -7.67 7.99 7.50
CA THR A 105 -7.86 6.98 6.44
C THR A 105 -7.02 7.30 5.21
N LEU A 106 -7.03 8.56 4.76
CA LEU A 106 -6.26 8.99 3.61
C LEU A 106 -4.75 8.97 3.87
N GLU A 107 -4.31 9.32 5.09
CA GLU A 107 -2.89 9.25 5.45
C GLU A 107 -2.39 7.80 5.47
N ARG A 108 -3.14 6.87 6.08
CA ARG A 108 -2.82 5.43 6.02
C ARG A 108 -2.80 4.89 4.60
N THR A 109 -3.75 5.34 3.79
CA THR A 109 -3.79 4.95 2.37
C THR A 109 -2.56 5.46 1.64
N ALA A 110 -2.14 6.70 1.87
CA ALA A 110 -0.94 7.27 1.28
C ALA A 110 0.32 6.53 1.73
N GLN A 111 0.42 6.19 3.03
CA GLN A 111 1.53 5.39 3.55
C GLN A 111 1.59 4.01 2.88
N LEU A 112 0.47 3.28 2.81
CA LEU A 112 0.40 1.98 2.12
C LEU A 112 0.83 2.09 0.65
N VAL A 113 0.37 3.14 -0.05
CA VAL A 113 0.73 3.36 -1.46
C VAL A 113 2.23 3.61 -1.59
N ARG A 114 2.85 4.44 -0.73
CA ARG A 114 4.32 4.66 -0.73
C ARG A 114 5.09 3.36 -0.51
N GLU A 115 4.67 2.54 0.47
CA GLU A 115 5.27 1.23 0.73
C GLU A 115 5.19 0.31 -0.49
N LEU A 116 4.02 0.24 -1.15
CA LEU A 116 3.83 -0.57 -2.35
C LEU A 116 4.60 -0.04 -3.56
N MET A 117 4.72 1.28 -3.69
CA MET A 117 5.56 1.91 -4.73
C MET A 117 7.02 1.45 -4.59
N GLN A 118 7.55 1.46 -3.37
CA GLN A 118 8.92 1.01 -3.09
C GLN A 118 9.06 -0.50 -3.30
N GLU A 119 8.18 -1.29 -2.69
CA GLU A 119 8.23 -2.77 -2.75
C GLU A 119 8.11 -3.32 -4.17
N LEU A 120 7.23 -2.71 -4.99
CA LEU A 120 6.93 -3.17 -6.34
C LEU A 120 7.69 -2.40 -7.43
N ASN A 121 8.53 -1.45 -7.03
CA ASN A 121 9.23 -0.52 -7.94
C ASN A 121 8.26 0.17 -8.92
N ILE A 122 7.15 0.68 -8.39
CA ILE A 122 6.12 1.36 -9.18
C ILE A 122 6.28 2.88 -9.03
N PRO A 123 6.53 3.62 -10.11
CA PRO A 123 6.64 5.07 -10.05
C PRO A 123 5.28 5.73 -9.81
N ILE A 124 5.32 6.95 -9.29
CA ILE A 124 4.12 7.70 -8.87
C ILE A 124 3.11 7.93 -10.00
N ASP A 125 3.53 8.04 -11.24
CA ASP A 125 2.66 8.19 -12.42
C ASP A 125 1.80 6.95 -12.68
N ARG A 126 2.21 5.79 -12.16
CA ARG A 126 1.46 4.53 -12.23
C ARG A 126 0.62 4.23 -10.97
N VAL A 127 0.55 5.17 -10.03
CA VAL A 127 -0.49 5.20 -9.02
C VAL A 127 -1.68 5.95 -9.62
N VAL A 128 -2.76 5.24 -9.86
CA VAL A 128 -3.87 5.67 -10.72
C VAL A 128 -5.22 5.46 -10.03
N ARG A 129 -6.27 6.11 -10.57
CA ARG A 129 -7.66 5.91 -10.13
C ARG A 129 -8.29 4.75 -10.88
N HIS A 130 -9.34 4.16 -10.37
CA HIS A 130 -10.21 3.30 -11.18
C HIS A 130 -10.70 4.02 -12.45
N TYR A 131 -10.99 5.32 -12.34
CA TYR A 131 -11.32 6.15 -13.49
C TYR A 131 -10.31 6.03 -14.64
N ASP A 132 -9.04 5.91 -14.34
CA ASP A 132 -8.00 5.81 -15.37
C ASP A 132 -8.01 4.44 -16.07
N ALA A 133 -8.51 3.40 -15.40
CA ALA A 133 -8.63 2.04 -15.96
C ALA A 133 -9.91 1.85 -16.81
N SER A 134 -11.04 2.52 -16.48
CA SER A 134 -12.32 2.22 -17.13
C SER A 134 -13.21 3.43 -17.42
N ARG A 135 -12.89 4.60 -16.89
CA ARG A 135 -13.72 5.82 -16.83
C ARG A 135 -14.86 5.74 -15.82
N LYS A 136 -14.94 4.70 -14.99
CA LYS A 136 -15.82 4.68 -13.83
C LYS A 136 -15.48 5.84 -12.89
N ASN A 137 -16.49 6.54 -12.38
CA ASN A 137 -16.30 7.63 -11.42
C ASN A 137 -15.88 7.07 -10.04
N CYS A 138 -14.61 6.65 -9.92
CA CYS A 138 -14.03 6.07 -8.71
C CYS A 138 -12.54 6.45 -8.63
N PRO A 139 -12.03 6.87 -7.46
CA PRO A 139 -12.76 7.09 -6.20
C PRO A 139 -13.72 8.29 -6.28
N GLN A 140 -15.03 8.03 -6.13
CA GLN A 140 -16.07 9.05 -6.30
C GLN A 140 -15.91 10.20 -5.29
N SER A 141 -15.52 9.87 -4.07
CA SER A 141 -15.34 10.86 -2.99
C SER A 141 -14.21 11.87 -3.27
N MET A 142 -13.36 11.63 -4.28
CA MET A 142 -12.29 12.52 -4.70
C MET A 142 -12.57 13.21 -6.04
N SER A 143 -13.69 12.92 -6.72
CA SER A 143 -13.94 13.36 -8.09
C SER A 143 -14.39 14.82 -8.23
N GLY A 144 -14.78 15.46 -7.14
CA GLY A 144 -15.22 16.85 -7.13
C GLY A 144 -14.15 17.83 -7.60
N ASN A 145 -14.59 18.96 -8.17
CA ASN A 145 -13.72 20.04 -8.64
C ASN A 145 -12.58 19.57 -9.54
N GLY A 146 -12.90 18.74 -10.54
CA GLY A 146 -11.89 18.24 -11.48
C GLY A 146 -10.84 17.36 -10.83
N TRP A 147 -11.23 16.54 -9.86
CA TRP A 147 -10.34 15.65 -9.11
C TRP A 147 -9.35 16.35 -8.18
N ALA A 148 -9.68 17.54 -7.67
CA ALA A 148 -8.77 18.32 -6.82
C ALA A 148 -8.27 17.52 -5.60
N GLN A 149 -9.13 16.71 -4.96
CA GLN A 149 -8.71 15.89 -3.82
C GLN A 149 -7.78 14.74 -4.22
N TRP A 150 -7.96 14.17 -5.40
CA TRP A 150 -7.04 13.17 -5.94
C TRP A 150 -5.64 13.76 -6.14
N TYR A 151 -5.55 14.94 -6.72
CA TYR A 151 -4.25 15.61 -6.91
C TYR A 151 -3.58 15.95 -5.57
N LYS A 152 -4.35 16.41 -4.57
CA LYS A 152 -3.83 16.60 -3.20
C LYS A 152 -3.33 15.27 -2.59
N PHE A 153 -4.05 14.18 -2.81
CA PHE A 153 -3.61 12.85 -2.39
C PHE A 153 -2.31 12.44 -3.10
N LYS A 154 -2.18 12.70 -4.39
CA LYS A 154 -0.95 12.42 -5.16
C LYS A 154 0.25 13.23 -4.64
N GLU A 155 0.05 14.48 -4.21
CA GLU A 155 1.13 15.27 -3.58
C GLU A 155 1.63 14.61 -2.29
N LYS A 156 0.74 14.07 -1.45
CA LYS A 156 1.13 13.31 -0.25
C LYS A 156 2.01 12.08 -0.56
N LEU A 157 1.94 11.53 -1.76
CA LEU A 157 2.76 10.38 -2.16
C LEU A 157 4.19 10.73 -2.52
N LYS A 158 4.49 11.99 -2.80
CA LYS A 158 5.84 12.43 -3.15
C LYS A 158 6.82 12.31 -1.97
N GLY A 159 6.31 12.10 -0.76
CA GLY A 159 7.07 12.19 0.48
C GLY A 159 7.29 13.64 0.87
N GLU A 160 7.59 13.89 2.13
CA GLU A 160 8.26 15.13 2.49
C GLU A 160 9.69 14.98 2.01
N ASP A 161 10.14 15.85 1.10
CA ASP A 161 11.56 15.95 0.81
C ASP A 161 12.25 16.24 2.14
N LEU A 162 13.20 15.38 2.53
CA LEU A 162 13.98 15.60 3.75
C LEU A 162 14.58 16.99 3.66
N THR A 163 14.29 17.81 4.64
CA THR A 163 15.02 19.09 4.75
C THR A 163 16.52 18.80 4.86
N MET A 164 17.36 19.72 4.44
CA MET A 164 18.82 19.55 4.58
C MET A 164 19.22 19.25 6.03
N ALA A 165 18.50 19.82 7.01
CA ALA A 165 18.72 19.53 8.42
C ALA A 165 18.40 18.07 8.79
N GLN A 166 17.27 17.54 8.35
CA GLN A 166 16.88 16.14 8.56
C GLN A 166 17.80 15.16 7.82
N TYR A 167 18.27 15.52 6.62
CA TYR A 167 19.24 14.73 5.88
C TYR A 167 20.57 14.63 6.63
N GLU A 168 21.12 15.75 7.14
CA GLU A 168 22.37 15.74 7.89
C GLU A 168 22.22 15.03 9.25
N GLU A 169 21.07 15.15 9.93
CA GLU A 169 20.75 14.41 11.15
C GLU A 169 20.76 12.89 10.89
N LEU A 170 20.03 12.43 9.89
CA LEU A 170 19.95 11.02 9.50
C LEU A 170 21.33 10.47 9.08
N LYS A 171 22.11 11.24 8.37
CA LYS A 171 23.49 10.90 7.97
C LYS A 171 24.41 10.73 9.18
N ASN A 172 24.26 11.59 10.19
CA ASN A 172 25.01 11.48 11.44
C ASN A 172 24.59 10.24 12.23
N GLU A 173 23.32 9.94 12.33
CA GLU A 173 22.82 8.71 12.99
C GLU A 173 23.34 7.45 12.29
N ILE A 174 23.30 7.40 10.95
CA ILE A 174 23.85 6.29 10.16
C ILE A 174 25.36 6.13 10.45
N SER A 175 26.10 7.22 10.54
CA SER A 175 27.55 7.19 10.85
C SER A 175 27.81 6.62 12.25
N GLN A 176 27.05 7.04 13.26
CA GLN A 176 27.15 6.53 14.63
C GLN A 176 26.80 5.04 14.74
N LEU A 177 25.70 4.61 14.07
CA LEU A 177 25.31 3.21 14.01
C LEU A 177 26.38 2.36 13.33
N THR A 178 26.98 2.85 12.26
CA THR A 178 28.04 2.16 11.54
C THR A 178 29.26 1.94 12.42
N GLU A 179 29.66 2.95 13.22
CA GLU A 179 30.77 2.83 14.15
C GLU A 179 30.46 1.87 15.29
N THR A 180 29.26 1.94 15.85
CA THR A 180 28.78 0.99 16.88
C THR A 180 28.83 -0.46 16.38
N VAL A 181 28.37 -0.70 15.14
CA VAL A 181 28.41 -2.05 14.52
C VAL A 181 29.85 -2.53 14.37
N LYS A 182 30.80 -1.66 14.00
CA LYS A 182 32.25 -2.04 13.91
C LYS A 182 32.82 -2.43 15.27
N VAL A 183 32.55 -1.64 16.33
CA VAL A 183 32.98 -1.94 17.69
C VAL A 183 32.46 -3.30 18.14
N LEU A 184 31.16 -3.54 18.00
CA LEU A 184 30.52 -4.80 18.38
C LEU A 184 31.09 -5.99 17.57
N ALA A 185 31.38 -5.79 16.29
CA ALA A 185 31.97 -6.82 15.46
C ALA A 185 33.40 -7.19 15.94
N THR A 186 34.18 -6.19 16.37
CA THR A 186 35.52 -6.41 16.95
C THR A 186 35.41 -7.16 18.28
N GLU A 187 34.55 -6.71 19.18
CA GLU A 187 34.34 -7.38 20.49
C GLU A 187 33.88 -8.83 20.32
N LEU A 188 32.99 -9.10 19.35
CA LEU A 188 32.55 -10.45 19.04
C LEU A 188 33.69 -11.32 18.47
N HIS A 189 34.57 -10.71 17.66
CA HIS A 189 35.76 -11.39 17.14
C HIS A 189 36.71 -11.80 18.28
N ASP A 190 37.00 -10.87 19.20
CA ASP A 190 37.89 -11.11 20.34
C ASP A 190 37.34 -12.13 21.33
N LEU A 191 36.00 -12.14 21.52
CA LEU A 191 35.33 -13.16 22.31
C LEU A 191 35.43 -14.57 21.70
N LYS A 192 35.43 -14.67 20.38
CA LYS A 192 35.57 -15.94 19.66
C LYS A 192 37.01 -16.41 19.54
N HIS A 193 37.99 -15.50 19.67
CA HIS A 193 39.43 -15.75 19.55
C HIS A 193 40.19 -15.15 20.75
N PRO A 194 39.96 -15.61 21.98
CA PRO A 194 40.64 -15.07 23.14
C PRO A 194 42.14 -15.28 22.98
N MET A 195 42.93 -14.21 23.23
CA MET A 195 44.36 -14.31 23.21
C MET A 195 44.82 -15.29 24.32
N ILE A 196 45.43 -16.40 23.92
CA ILE A 196 46.01 -17.37 24.84
C ILE A 196 47.37 -16.81 25.24
N TYR A 197 47.46 -16.24 26.45
CA TYR A 197 48.77 -15.92 27.06
C TYR A 197 49.39 -17.22 27.53
N ASN A 198 50.38 -17.73 26.82
CA ASN A 198 51.23 -18.80 27.30
C ASN A 198 52.23 -18.16 28.28
N TYR A 199 52.10 -18.51 29.57
CA TYR A 199 53.10 -18.25 30.62
C TYR A 199 54.26 -19.28 30.56
#